data_6601574cea8b84783b6e3f67bdb786e5
#
_entry.id   6601574cea8b84783b6e3f67bdb786e5
#
_cell.length_a   1.000
_cell.length_b   1.000
_cell.length_c   1.000
_cell.angle_alpha   90.00
_cell.angle_beta   90.00
_cell.angle_gamma   90.00
#
_symmetry.space_group_name_H-M   'P 1'
#
loop_
_entity.id
_entity.type
_entity.pdbx_description
1 polymer ?
#
loop_
_entity_poly.entity_id
_entity_poly.type
_entity_poly.pdbx_seq_one_letter_code
_entity_poly.pdbx_strand_id
1 'polypeptide(L)'
;MKYSFAISAGNSAMVQMEDYLNFLIDDSNTKVIALYLEGVKNPHKFEACLQKAMEKKKPVVILKAGRSPKGQATAASHTGSMAGSDKTYDAVFEKFGVIRADDMQDLRSTASLLATLRVLPRKPAFSAMCLSGGETAVSADTGFLHGIEYPDFSEATLKKLNDMLPDFATPRNPLDMTAALCYDADAFSSGITTVMSDPSIEMGLVGLTISDKVTVSNDIMFEGIRRAFEQIPDKPLAVMSFMEAARNKELVERFQNAGIPVLPTTKYGFRALQHLQDFILHDTIKCEARLAIPEAHSANTRALSEYESKKLLADNGVPVDLGYIAKTKAEVKEYAEKIGYPLVMKVESNDILHKSDVGGVMLNIKSLEQAEEAYDKILANAAQHAPNAKINGILMQKMLKAGTEMIIGLNSDPQFGPMLLVGMGGVFVEVFKDAALYPVPLNHDEALHMLQALKSFKLLNGYRGNPPADIEALTDMMVKISDFAYRKKDTLKELDMNPLFVYPKGEGVAIADALAVMYEEEK
;
A
#
# COMPACT_ATOMS: atom_id res chain seq x y z
N MET A 1 21.55 -12.67 -16.64
CA MET A 1 20.72 -11.52 -17.03
C MET A 1 21.46 -10.71 -18.08
N LYS A 2 20.83 -10.41 -19.21
CA LYS A 2 21.39 -9.53 -20.25
C LYS A 2 20.79 -8.13 -20.03
N TYR A 3 21.62 -7.09 -20.10
CA TYR A 3 21.16 -5.70 -19.98
C TYR A 3 20.97 -5.12 -21.38
N SER A 4 19.85 -4.45 -21.62
CA SER A 4 19.68 -3.59 -22.81
C SER A 4 20.50 -2.30 -22.63
N PHE A 5 20.44 -1.71 -21.44
CA PHE A 5 21.19 -0.52 -21.06
C PHE A 5 21.69 -0.64 -19.62
N ALA A 6 22.82 0.05 -19.34
CA ALA A 6 23.30 0.34 -17.99
C ALA A 6 23.67 1.82 -17.96
N ILE A 7 22.94 2.61 -17.19
CA ILE A 7 23.03 4.07 -17.19
C ILE A 7 23.38 4.56 -15.79
N SER A 8 24.40 5.41 -15.68
CA SER A 8 24.71 6.19 -14.49
C SER A 8 24.42 7.66 -14.78
N ALA A 9 23.38 8.21 -14.14
CA ALA A 9 22.91 9.56 -14.41
C ALA A 9 23.73 10.66 -13.72
N GLY A 10 24.63 10.33 -12.79
CA GLY A 10 25.37 11.29 -11.97
C GLY A 10 24.40 12.26 -11.26
N ASN A 11 24.74 13.55 -11.23
CA ASN A 11 23.90 14.58 -10.61
C ASN A 11 22.68 14.98 -11.46
N SER A 12 22.45 14.33 -12.61
CA SER A 12 21.29 14.57 -13.49
C SER A 12 21.09 16.07 -13.82
N ALA A 13 22.18 16.77 -14.17
CA ALA A 13 22.15 18.22 -14.37
C ALA A 13 21.46 18.64 -15.68
N MET A 14 21.64 17.87 -16.76
CA MET A 14 21.06 18.13 -18.09
C MET A 14 20.00 17.09 -18.45
N VAL A 15 20.34 15.81 -18.34
CA VAL A 15 19.42 14.69 -18.55
C VAL A 15 19.07 14.11 -17.18
N GLN A 16 17.79 14.13 -16.84
CA GLN A 16 17.30 13.69 -15.55
C GLN A 16 16.99 12.17 -15.57
N MET A 17 16.88 11.57 -14.41
CA MET A 17 16.51 10.16 -14.27
C MET A 17 15.15 9.88 -14.97
N GLU A 18 14.23 10.80 -14.87
CA GLU A 18 12.90 10.74 -15.50
C GLU A 18 12.98 10.69 -17.04
N ASP A 19 13.97 11.33 -17.64
CA ASP A 19 14.17 11.28 -19.10
C ASP A 19 14.63 9.88 -19.54
N TYR A 20 15.54 9.26 -18.78
CA TYR A 20 15.98 7.87 -19.02
C TYR A 20 14.83 6.88 -18.77
N LEU A 21 14.05 7.08 -17.71
CA LEU A 21 12.89 6.25 -17.42
C LEU A 21 11.89 6.30 -18.58
N ASN A 22 11.55 7.48 -19.06
CA ASN A 22 10.65 7.65 -20.21
C ASN A 22 11.17 6.94 -21.46
N PHE A 23 12.46 7.07 -21.77
CA PHE A 23 13.11 6.38 -22.88
C PHE A 23 13.02 4.85 -22.74
N LEU A 24 13.37 4.31 -21.57
CA LEU A 24 13.37 2.87 -21.33
C LEU A 24 11.97 2.25 -21.35
N ILE A 25 10.95 3.02 -20.99
CA ILE A 25 9.55 2.58 -21.09
C ILE A 25 9.15 2.34 -22.56
N ASP A 26 9.66 3.15 -23.47
CA ASP A 26 9.36 3.01 -24.91
C ASP A 26 10.23 1.97 -25.61
N ASP A 27 11.40 1.65 -25.08
CA ASP A 27 12.31 0.70 -25.72
C ASP A 27 11.74 -0.73 -25.67
N SER A 28 11.55 -1.34 -26.84
CA SER A 28 10.99 -2.70 -26.98
C SER A 28 11.93 -3.80 -26.48
N ASN A 29 13.24 -3.56 -26.41
CA ASN A 29 14.22 -4.53 -25.91
C ASN A 29 14.31 -4.53 -24.38
N THR A 30 13.86 -3.46 -23.73
CA THR A 30 13.80 -3.34 -22.28
C THR A 30 12.51 -3.95 -21.75
N LYS A 31 12.58 -5.14 -21.18
CA LYS A 31 11.41 -5.83 -20.58
C LYS A 31 11.07 -5.36 -19.18
N VAL A 32 12.09 -4.99 -18.40
CA VAL A 32 11.96 -4.54 -17.00
C VAL A 32 12.93 -3.40 -16.76
N ILE A 33 12.53 -2.41 -16.02
CA ILE A 33 13.37 -1.28 -15.64
C ILE A 33 13.74 -1.43 -14.17
N ALA A 34 15.03 -1.49 -13.86
CA ALA A 34 15.55 -1.53 -12.50
C ALA A 34 16.26 -0.22 -12.19
N LEU A 35 15.83 0.48 -11.13
CA LEU A 35 16.35 1.78 -10.72
C LEU A 35 16.94 1.73 -9.32
N TYR A 36 18.11 2.34 -9.16
CA TYR A 36 18.59 2.84 -7.87
C TYR A 36 18.23 4.33 -7.80
N LEU A 37 17.34 4.71 -6.90
CA LEU A 37 16.76 6.05 -6.83
C LEU A 37 17.15 6.74 -5.52
N GLU A 38 17.83 7.87 -5.59
CA GLU A 38 18.13 8.73 -4.44
C GLU A 38 17.02 9.77 -4.20
N GLY A 39 16.48 10.36 -5.27
CA GLY A 39 15.38 11.33 -5.22
C GLY A 39 14.82 11.62 -6.59
N VAL A 40 13.65 12.25 -6.63
CA VAL A 40 12.97 12.71 -7.84
C VAL A 40 13.21 14.21 -7.98
N LYS A 41 13.67 14.65 -9.15
CA LYS A 41 13.88 16.09 -9.42
C LYS A 41 12.67 16.76 -10.04
N ASN A 42 11.94 16.05 -10.86
CA ASN A 42 10.74 16.54 -11.50
C ASN A 42 9.57 15.59 -11.23
N PRO A 43 8.78 15.84 -10.17
CA PRO A 43 7.65 14.99 -9.81
C PRO A 43 6.62 14.81 -10.93
N HIS A 44 6.32 15.83 -11.71
CA HIS A 44 5.37 15.75 -12.85
C HIS A 44 5.86 14.82 -13.97
N LYS A 45 7.16 14.91 -14.32
CA LYS A 45 7.74 13.96 -15.28
C LYS A 45 7.78 12.55 -14.74
N PHE A 46 8.08 12.40 -13.45
CA PHE A 46 8.11 11.09 -12.81
C PHE A 46 6.73 10.45 -12.80
N GLU A 47 5.69 11.20 -12.41
CA GLU A 47 4.30 10.77 -12.50
C GLU A 47 3.93 10.29 -13.91
N ALA A 48 4.20 11.11 -14.93
CA ALA A 48 3.91 10.76 -16.32
C ALA A 48 4.64 9.49 -16.77
N CYS A 49 5.87 9.26 -16.28
CA CYS A 49 6.61 8.02 -16.56
C CYS A 49 5.95 6.81 -15.87
N LEU A 50 5.55 6.93 -14.60
CA LEU A 50 4.91 5.85 -13.87
C LEU A 50 3.56 5.48 -14.49
N GLN A 51 2.74 6.48 -14.83
CA GLN A 51 1.48 6.30 -15.56
C GLN A 51 1.71 5.53 -16.87
N LYS A 52 2.66 5.97 -17.68
CA LYS A 52 3.02 5.33 -18.95
C LYS A 52 3.53 3.91 -18.78
N ALA A 53 4.32 3.64 -17.73
CA ALA A 53 4.80 2.30 -17.41
C ALA A 53 3.64 1.36 -17.04
N MET A 54 2.69 1.85 -16.24
CA MET A 54 1.48 1.12 -15.85
C MET A 54 0.61 0.82 -17.08
N GLU A 55 0.32 1.81 -17.94
CA GLU A 55 -0.45 1.63 -19.19
C GLU A 55 0.18 0.57 -20.12
N LYS A 56 1.51 0.57 -20.21
CA LYS A 56 2.27 -0.42 -21.00
C LYS A 56 2.52 -1.74 -20.29
N LYS A 57 2.07 -1.88 -19.06
CA LYS A 57 2.35 -3.04 -18.19
C LYS A 57 3.83 -3.39 -18.14
N LYS A 58 4.70 -2.36 -18.15
CA LYS A 58 6.14 -2.50 -18.08
C LYS A 58 6.60 -2.43 -16.63
N PRO A 59 7.10 -3.54 -16.04
CA PRO A 59 7.52 -3.54 -14.66
C PRO A 59 8.65 -2.56 -14.38
N VAL A 60 8.49 -1.75 -13.32
CA VAL A 60 9.51 -0.86 -12.78
C VAL A 60 9.84 -1.34 -11.37
N VAL A 61 11.10 -1.67 -11.12
CA VAL A 61 11.60 -2.13 -9.82
C VAL A 61 12.55 -1.08 -9.29
N ILE A 62 12.26 -0.52 -8.12
CA ILE A 62 13.02 0.61 -7.56
C ILE A 62 13.61 0.25 -6.19
N LEU A 63 14.92 0.42 -6.06
CA LEU A 63 15.59 0.51 -4.77
C LEU A 63 15.72 1.98 -4.40
N LYS A 64 14.83 2.46 -3.50
CA LYS A 64 14.85 3.86 -3.02
C LYS A 64 15.81 3.99 -1.83
N ALA A 65 16.86 4.77 -2.01
CA ALA A 65 17.77 5.14 -0.93
C ALA A 65 17.14 6.20 0.01
N GLY A 66 17.60 6.23 1.26
CA GLY A 66 17.15 7.25 2.22
C GLY A 66 15.89 6.86 3.00
N ARG A 67 15.71 5.59 3.37
CA ARG A 67 14.60 5.12 4.24
C ARG A 67 14.69 5.63 5.68
N SER A 68 15.90 5.69 6.23
CA SER A 68 16.13 6.17 7.60
C SER A 68 16.45 7.66 7.63
N PRO A 69 16.27 8.36 8.78
CA PRO A 69 16.66 9.76 8.91
C PRO A 69 18.13 10.01 8.55
N LYS A 70 19.04 9.12 8.93
CA LYS A 70 20.47 9.20 8.54
C LYS A 70 20.67 8.98 7.04
N GLY A 71 19.96 8.01 6.46
CA GLY A 71 19.98 7.75 5.03
C GLY A 71 19.44 8.93 4.22
N GLN A 72 18.35 9.56 4.69
CA GLN A 72 17.79 10.77 4.07
C GLN A 72 18.78 11.93 4.07
N ALA A 73 19.44 12.20 5.20
CA ALA A 73 20.46 13.25 5.31
C ALA A 73 21.63 12.98 4.35
N THR A 74 22.05 11.72 4.21
CA THR A 74 23.11 11.33 3.28
C THR A 74 22.69 11.53 1.82
N ALA A 75 21.51 11.05 1.43
CA ALA A 75 20.99 11.20 0.07
C ALA A 75 20.82 12.68 -0.32
N ALA A 76 20.25 13.51 0.57
CA ALA A 76 20.07 14.94 0.35
C ALA A 76 21.41 15.66 0.15
N SER A 77 22.47 15.30 0.88
CA SER A 77 23.81 15.88 0.72
C SER A 77 24.46 15.54 -0.63
N HIS A 78 24.12 14.39 -1.21
CA HIS A 78 24.67 13.94 -2.48
C HIS A 78 23.98 14.52 -3.71
N THR A 79 22.65 14.69 -3.65
CA THR A 79 21.85 15.02 -4.83
C THR A 79 21.32 16.46 -4.85
N GLY A 80 21.35 17.16 -3.70
CA GLY A 80 20.74 18.48 -3.55
C GLY A 80 19.21 18.47 -3.77
N SER A 81 18.58 17.30 -3.80
CA SER A 81 17.12 17.16 -3.88
C SER A 81 16.52 17.11 -2.48
N MET A 82 15.32 17.69 -2.29
CA MET A 82 14.57 17.51 -1.06
C MET A 82 14.23 16.04 -0.89
N ALA A 83 14.58 15.47 0.26
CA ALA A 83 14.20 14.10 0.60
C ALA A 83 12.72 14.12 1.02
N GLY A 84 11.83 13.67 0.14
CA GLY A 84 10.44 13.40 0.50
C GLY A 84 10.34 12.30 1.56
N SER A 85 9.20 12.24 2.24
CA SER A 85 8.92 11.19 3.22
C SER A 85 9.03 9.81 2.57
N ASP A 86 9.73 8.88 3.21
CA ASP A 86 9.85 7.49 2.72
C ASP A 86 8.50 6.81 2.54
N LYS A 87 7.56 7.09 3.46
CA LYS A 87 6.18 6.60 3.38
C LYS A 87 5.41 7.16 2.18
N THR A 88 5.70 8.42 1.79
CA THR A 88 5.10 9.01 0.60
C THR A 88 5.55 8.27 -0.66
N TYR A 89 6.85 7.93 -0.76
CA TYR A 89 7.35 7.11 -1.86
C TYR A 89 6.70 5.73 -1.89
N ASP A 90 6.52 5.07 -0.72
CA ASP A 90 5.82 3.78 -0.66
C ASP A 90 4.41 3.90 -1.23
N ALA A 91 3.66 4.91 -0.80
CA ALA A 91 2.29 5.13 -1.25
C ALA A 91 2.19 5.47 -2.76
N VAL A 92 3.13 6.29 -3.27
CA VAL A 92 3.20 6.58 -4.71
C VAL A 92 3.56 5.33 -5.51
N PHE A 93 4.51 4.54 -5.04
CA PHE A 93 4.91 3.29 -5.71
C PHE A 93 3.76 2.29 -5.74
N GLU A 94 3.04 2.15 -4.64
CA GLU A 94 1.84 1.30 -4.55
C GLU A 94 0.77 1.75 -5.55
N LYS A 95 0.48 3.05 -5.63
CA LYS A 95 -0.52 3.60 -6.57
C LYS A 95 -0.24 3.27 -8.03
N PHE A 96 1.03 3.29 -8.44
CA PHE A 96 1.43 3.05 -9.82
C PHE A 96 1.96 1.62 -10.09
N GLY A 97 1.82 0.70 -9.14
CA GLY A 97 2.30 -0.68 -9.29
C GLY A 97 3.81 -0.80 -9.44
N VAL A 98 4.56 0.14 -8.88
CA VAL A 98 6.01 0.11 -8.85
C VAL A 98 6.48 -0.86 -7.76
N ILE A 99 7.34 -1.78 -8.12
CA ILE A 99 7.90 -2.76 -7.19
C ILE A 99 9.03 -2.11 -6.39
N ARG A 100 8.91 -2.08 -5.06
CA ARG A 100 9.95 -1.56 -4.19
C ARG A 100 10.88 -2.66 -3.67
N ALA A 101 12.14 -2.64 -4.10
CA ALA A 101 13.16 -3.55 -3.60
C ALA A 101 13.76 -3.06 -2.28
N ASP A 102 14.15 -4.02 -1.41
CA ASP A 102 14.74 -3.74 -0.10
C ASP A 102 16.27 -3.55 -0.15
N ASP A 103 16.94 -4.27 -1.05
CA ASP A 103 18.38 -4.20 -1.27
C ASP A 103 18.75 -4.50 -2.73
N MET A 104 20.05 -4.40 -3.06
CA MET A 104 20.56 -4.64 -4.41
C MET A 104 20.35 -6.07 -4.90
N GLN A 105 20.36 -7.05 -3.99
CA GLN A 105 20.13 -8.44 -4.38
C GLN A 105 18.63 -8.69 -4.66
N ASP A 106 17.75 -8.08 -3.88
CA ASP A 106 16.31 -8.10 -4.12
C ASP A 106 15.96 -7.42 -5.45
N LEU A 107 16.48 -6.20 -5.69
CA LEU A 107 16.33 -5.49 -6.97
C LEU A 107 16.72 -6.38 -8.16
N ARG A 108 17.90 -7.00 -8.06
CA ARG A 108 18.41 -7.86 -9.13
C ARG A 108 17.60 -9.13 -9.32
N SER A 109 17.20 -9.78 -8.23
CA SER A 109 16.47 -11.05 -8.28
C SER A 109 15.08 -10.86 -8.88
N THR A 110 14.37 -9.83 -8.43
CA THR A 110 13.05 -9.45 -8.94
C THR A 110 13.10 -9.04 -10.41
N ALA A 111 14.01 -8.14 -10.77
CA ALA A 111 14.17 -7.72 -12.16
C ALA A 111 14.59 -8.89 -13.08
N SER A 112 15.43 -9.80 -12.57
CA SER A 112 15.82 -11.00 -13.34
C SER A 112 14.65 -11.95 -13.58
N LEU A 113 13.83 -12.21 -12.56
CA LEU A 113 12.63 -13.03 -12.70
C LEU A 113 11.70 -12.43 -13.76
N LEU A 114 11.27 -11.19 -13.58
CA LEU A 114 10.33 -10.50 -14.47
C LEU A 114 10.84 -10.39 -15.91
N ALA A 115 12.15 -10.15 -16.11
CA ALA A 115 12.74 -10.04 -17.45
C ALA A 115 12.89 -11.38 -18.18
N THR A 116 12.97 -12.50 -17.45
CA THR A 116 13.23 -13.82 -18.03
C THR A 116 12.01 -14.72 -18.09
N LEU A 117 10.93 -14.39 -17.39
CA LEU A 117 9.65 -15.07 -17.57
C LEU A 117 9.20 -14.95 -19.03
N ARG A 118 8.81 -16.07 -19.61
CA ARG A 118 8.30 -16.14 -20.99
C ARG A 118 6.93 -15.48 -21.11
N VAL A 119 6.09 -15.72 -20.12
CA VAL A 119 4.76 -15.12 -19.95
C VAL A 119 4.56 -14.77 -18.47
N LEU A 120 3.74 -13.77 -18.17
CA LEU A 120 3.32 -13.50 -16.80
C LEU A 120 2.15 -14.43 -16.44
N PRO A 121 2.05 -14.92 -15.19
CA PRO A 121 0.88 -15.65 -14.73
C PRO A 121 -0.35 -14.72 -14.70
N ARG A 122 -1.53 -15.27 -14.97
CA ARG A 122 -2.79 -14.49 -15.01
C ARG A 122 -3.31 -14.14 -13.62
N LYS A 123 -2.98 -14.98 -12.64
CA LYS A 123 -3.31 -14.80 -11.23
C LYS A 123 -2.19 -15.39 -10.36
N PRO A 124 -2.04 -14.98 -9.10
CA PRO A 124 -1.01 -15.49 -8.21
C PRO A 124 -1.38 -16.89 -7.68
N ALA A 125 -1.24 -17.90 -8.52
CA ALA A 125 -1.54 -19.29 -8.20
C ALA A 125 -0.31 -20.15 -8.50
N PHE A 126 0.46 -20.42 -7.45
CA PHE A 126 1.78 -21.02 -7.55
C PHE A 126 1.77 -22.51 -7.16
N SER A 127 2.72 -23.28 -7.71
CA SER A 127 3.09 -24.58 -7.20
C SER A 127 4.59 -24.68 -7.05
N ALA A 128 5.06 -25.17 -5.91
CA ALA A 128 6.46 -25.55 -5.73
C ALA A 128 6.58 -27.07 -5.83
N MET A 129 7.51 -27.53 -6.65
CA MET A 129 7.82 -28.93 -6.92
C MET A 129 9.24 -29.17 -6.45
N CYS A 130 9.41 -29.95 -5.36
CA CYS A 130 10.67 -30.18 -4.68
C CYS A 130 11.07 -31.65 -4.74
N LEU A 131 12.33 -31.96 -4.41
CA LEU A 131 12.87 -33.31 -4.49
C LEU A 131 12.83 -34.07 -3.15
N SER A 132 12.42 -33.38 -2.10
CA SER A 132 12.35 -33.96 -0.76
C SER A 132 11.28 -33.28 0.10
N GLY A 133 10.74 -34.01 1.06
CA GLY A 133 9.78 -33.45 2.02
C GLY A 133 10.34 -32.28 2.83
N GLY A 134 11.66 -32.23 3.09
CA GLY A 134 12.30 -31.09 3.75
C GLY A 134 12.25 -29.81 2.93
N GLU A 135 12.59 -29.88 1.63
CA GLU A 135 12.50 -28.74 0.72
C GLU A 135 11.04 -28.29 0.52
N THR A 136 10.12 -29.25 0.45
CA THR A 136 8.67 -29.00 0.34
C THR A 136 8.15 -28.24 1.56
N ALA A 137 8.53 -28.66 2.79
CA ALA A 137 8.17 -27.96 4.01
C ALA A 137 8.75 -26.54 4.07
N VAL A 138 10.03 -26.37 3.72
CA VAL A 138 10.67 -25.03 3.64
C VAL A 138 9.98 -24.14 2.61
N SER A 139 9.56 -24.70 1.47
CA SER A 139 8.80 -23.95 0.46
C SER A 139 7.44 -23.50 0.98
N ALA A 140 6.73 -24.37 1.71
CA ALA A 140 5.45 -24.02 2.32
C ALA A 140 5.59 -22.92 3.37
N ASP A 141 6.55 -23.06 4.29
CA ASP A 141 6.79 -22.10 5.38
C ASP A 141 7.26 -20.75 4.84
N THR A 142 8.21 -20.76 3.90
CA THR A 142 8.70 -19.51 3.30
C THR A 142 7.64 -18.85 2.44
N GLY A 143 6.85 -19.63 1.70
CA GLY A 143 5.68 -19.13 0.97
C GLY A 143 4.70 -18.42 1.89
N PHE A 144 4.33 -19.07 3.00
CA PHE A 144 3.45 -18.45 4.01
C PHE A 144 3.98 -17.12 4.55
N LEU A 145 5.28 -17.03 4.86
CA LEU A 145 5.92 -15.79 5.33
C LEU A 145 5.89 -14.65 4.29
N HIS A 146 5.80 -14.98 3.01
CA HIS A 146 5.73 -14.04 1.89
C HIS A 146 4.31 -13.90 1.30
N GLY A 147 3.28 -14.43 1.96
CA GLY A 147 1.91 -14.35 1.48
C GLY A 147 1.65 -15.12 0.18
N ILE A 148 2.52 -16.09 -0.14
CA ILE A 148 2.33 -16.98 -1.29
C ILE A 148 1.38 -18.10 -0.89
N GLU A 149 0.26 -18.20 -1.58
CA GLU A 149 -0.69 -19.29 -1.40
C GLU A 149 -0.45 -20.39 -2.45
N TYR A 150 -0.55 -21.63 -1.98
CA TYR A 150 -0.47 -22.81 -2.81
C TYR A 150 -1.86 -23.45 -2.94
N PRO A 151 -2.60 -23.23 -4.03
CA PRO A 151 -3.92 -23.84 -4.20
C PRO A 151 -3.83 -25.37 -4.25
N ASP A 152 -4.85 -26.04 -3.73
CA ASP A 152 -4.95 -27.49 -3.81
C ASP A 152 -5.05 -27.96 -5.28
N PHE A 153 -4.47 -29.13 -5.54
CA PHE A 153 -4.59 -29.75 -6.86
C PHE A 153 -5.99 -30.32 -7.08
N SER A 154 -6.43 -30.31 -8.34
CA SER A 154 -7.67 -30.97 -8.75
C SER A 154 -7.60 -32.49 -8.53
N GLU A 155 -8.74 -33.14 -8.35
CA GLU A 155 -8.82 -34.61 -8.21
C GLU A 155 -8.18 -35.36 -9.39
N ALA A 156 -8.32 -34.79 -10.60
CA ALA A 156 -7.72 -35.37 -11.80
C ALA A 156 -6.19 -35.33 -11.76
N THR A 157 -5.61 -34.24 -11.25
CA THR A 157 -4.17 -34.10 -11.07
C THR A 157 -3.67 -35.00 -9.95
N LEU A 158 -4.37 -35.03 -8.80
CA LEU A 158 -4.03 -35.92 -7.69
C LEU A 158 -4.00 -37.39 -8.12
N LYS A 159 -4.99 -37.84 -8.92
CA LYS A 159 -5.02 -39.21 -9.44
C LYS A 159 -3.77 -39.52 -10.28
N LYS A 160 -3.43 -38.66 -11.24
CA LYS A 160 -2.25 -38.84 -12.09
C LYS A 160 -0.95 -38.85 -11.27
N LEU A 161 -0.83 -37.97 -10.29
CA LEU A 161 0.34 -37.92 -9.41
C LEU A 161 0.45 -39.17 -8.53
N ASN A 162 -0.65 -39.72 -8.03
CA ASN A 162 -0.66 -40.97 -7.28
C ASN A 162 -0.23 -42.18 -8.17
N ASP A 163 -0.61 -42.17 -9.46
CA ASP A 163 -0.22 -43.24 -10.40
C ASP A 163 1.28 -43.15 -10.78
N MET A 164 1.91 -41.99 -10.63
CA MET A 164 3.31 -41.72 -11.01
C MET A 164 4.29 -41.79 -9.83
N LEU A 165 3.86 -41.39 -8.66
CA LEU A 165 4.71 -41.29 -7.47
C LEU A 165 4.72 -42.65 -6.72
N PRO A 166 5.79 -42.92 -5.93
CA PRO A 166 5.82 -44.11 -5.07
C PRO A 166 4.68 -44.11 -4.05
N ASP A 167 4.22 -45.29 -3.63
CA ASP A 167 3.10 -45.51 -2.70
C ASP A 167 3.23 -44.75 -1.36
N PHE A 168 4.44 -44.43 -0.94
CA PHE A 168 4.68 -43.68 0.28
C PHE A 168 4.51 -42.15 0.12
N ALA A 169 4.45 -41.66 -1.11
CA ALA A 169 4.28 -40.22 -1.40
C ALA A 169 2.81 -39.81 -1.27
N THR A 170 2.58 -38.62 -0.76
CA THR A 170 1.24 -38.02 -0.66
C THR A 170 1.23 -36.72 -1.47
N PRO A 171 0.66 -36.73 -2.69
CA PRO A 171 0.61 -35.55 -3.52
C PRO A 171 -0.19 -34.43 -2.88
N ARG A 172 0.42 -33.27 -2.77
CA ARG A 172 -0.18 -32.01 -2.32
C ARG A 172 0.65 -30.83 -2.83
N ASN A 173 0.12 -29.66 -2.82
CA ASN A 173 0.86 -28.43 -3.16
C ASN A 173 1.33 -27.70 -1.88
N PRO A 174 2.65 -27.45 -1.67
CA PRO A 174 3.79 -27.83 -2.51
C PRO A 174 3.98 -29.33 -2.66
N LEU A 175 4.53 -29.78 -3.80
CA LEU A 175 4.69 -31.20 -4.16
C LEU A 175 6.09 -31.70 -3.84
N ASP A 176 6.18 -32.80 -3.07
CA ASP A 176 7.36 -33.64 -2.99
C ASP A 176 7.36 -34.62 -4.17
N MET A 177 8.16 -34.34 -5.17
CA MET A 177 8.32 -35.20 -6.35
C MET A 177 9.13 -36.46 -6.06
N THR A 178 9.70 -36.56 -4.89
CA THR A 178 10.63 -37.59 -4.44
C THR A 178 11.90 -37.72 -5.30
N ALA A 179 12.99 -38.21 -4.71
CA ALA A 179 14.22 -38.45 -5.45
C ALA A 179 14.07 -39.56 -6.53
N ALA A 180 13.00 -40.34 -6.47
CA ALA A 180 12.77 -41.43 -7.44
C ALA A 180 12.60 -40.92 -8.88
N LEU A 181 11.96 -39.74 -9.05
CA LEU A 181 11.77 -39.16 -10.39
C LEU A 181 13.04 -38.51 -10.98
N CYS A 182 14.07 -38.23 -10.16
CA CYS A 182 15.27 -37.51 -10.56
C CYS A 182 16.22 -38.33 -11.49
N TYR A 183 15.99 -39.62 -11.62
CA TYR A 183 16.83 -40.53 -12.40
C TYR A 183 16.26 -40.81 -13.79
N ASP A 184 15.11 -40.25 -14.14
CA ASP A 184 14.47 -40.38 -15.45
C ASP A 184 13.93 -39.02 -15.89
N ALA A 185 14.48 -38.48 -17.00
CA ALA A 185 14.09 -37.18 -17.51
C ALA A 185 12.64 -37.12 -18.02
N ASP A 186 12.12 -38.23 -18.54
CA ASP A 186 10.74 -38.29 -19.02
C ASP A 186 9.75 -38.37 -17.88
N ALA A 187 10.06 -39.17 -16.84
CA ALA A 187 9.26 -39.21 -15.62
C ALA A 187 9.26 -37.84 -14.88
N PHE A 188 10.43 -37.21 -14.79
CA PHE A 188 10.55 -35.89 -14.16
C PHE A 188 9.76 -34.80 -14.95
N SER A 189 9.89 -34.79 -16.28
CA SER A 189 9.12 -33.92 -17.17
C SER A 189 7.61 -34.15 -17.04
N SER A 190 7.18 -35.41 -17.00
CA SER A 190 5.77 -35.77 -16.83
C SER A 190 5.19 -35.32 -15.49
N GLY A 191 5.96 -35.40 -14.42
CA GLY A 191 5.56 -34.87 -13.09
C GLY A 191 5.30 -33.37 -13.15
N ILE A 192 6.26 -32.59 -13.69
CA ILE A 192 6.14 -31.14 -13.84
C ILE A 192 4.95 -30.77 -14.74
N THR A 193 4.81 -31.40 -15.90
CA THR A 193 3.72 -31.11 -16.82
C THR A 193 2.35 -31.47 -16.26
N THR A 194 2.26 -32.54 -15.47
CA THR A 194 1.04 -32.91 -14.75
C THR A 194 0.59 -31.83 -13.80
N VAL A 195 1.50 -31.30 -12.97
CA VAL A 195 1.23 -30.18 -12.05
C VAL A 195 0.86 -28.92 -12.83
N MET A 196 1.64 -28.57 -13.84
CA MET A 196 1.42 -27.34 -14.61
C MET A 196 0.17 -27.39 -15.49
N SER A 197 -0.35 -28.57 -15.80
CA SER A 197 -1.63 -28.75 -16.51
C SER A 197 -2.84 -28.58 -15.59
N ASP A 198 -2.64 -28.53 -14.27
CA ASP A 198 -3.73 -28.28 -13.34
C ASP A 198 -4.35 -26.89 -13.56
N PRO A 199 -5.70 -26.77 -13.64
CA PRO A 199 -6.36 -25.49 -13.87
C PRO A 199 -6.22 -24.51 -12.70
N SER A 200 -5.92 -24.99 -11.51
CA SER A 200 -5.69 -24.15 -10.32
C SER A 200 -4.30 -23.49 -10.33
N ILE A 201 -3.32 -24.01 -11.10
CA ILE A 201 -1.92 -23.58 -11.11
C ILE A 201 -1.64 -22.66 -12.30
N GLU A 202 -1.03 -21.52 -12.06
CA GLU A 202 -0.62 -20.57 -13.10
C GLU A 202 0.91 -20.46 -13.27
N MET A 203 1.68 -20.77 -12.22
CA MET A 203 3.16 -20.74 -12.26
C MET A 203 3.77 -21.89 -11.46
N GLY A 204 4.80 -22.51 -12.01
CA GLY A 204 5.59 -23.56 -11.35
C GLY A 204 6.95 -23.05 -10.87
N LEU A 205 7.35 -23.52 -9.69
CA LEU A 205 8.68 -23.35 -9.14
C LEU A 205 9.28 -24.75 -8.91
N VAL A 206 10.38 -25.07 -9.60
CA VAL A 206 11.11 -26.33 -9.38
C VAL A 206 12.27 -26.07 -8.42
N GLY A 207 12.18 -26.65 -7.23
CA GLY A 207 13.24 -26.58 -6.23
C GLY A 207 14.33 -27.62 -6.52
N LEU A 208 15.58 -27.17 -6.61
CA LEU A 208 16.73 -28.03 -6.89
C LEU A 208 17.85 -27.77 -5.90
N THR A 209 18.47 -28.84 -5.41
CA THR A 209 19.80 -28.75 -4.82
C THR A 209 20.83 -28.83 -5.94
N ILE A 210 21.44 -27.70 -6.30
CA ILE A 210 22.46 -27.61 -7.34
C ILE A 210 23.83 -27.72 -6.65
N SER A 211 24.44 -28.91 -6.68
CA SER A 211 25.78 -29.14 -6.10
C SER A 211 26.88 -28.37 -6.83
N ASP A 212 28.05 -28.25 -6.19
CA ASP A 212 29.23 -27.56 -6.77
C ASP A 212 29.70 -28.17 -8.10
N LYS A 213 29.45 -29.48 -8.27
CA LYS A 213 29.78 -30.22 -9.50
C LYS A 213 28.48 -30.70 -10.14
N VAL A 214 28.37 -30.53 -11.46
CA VAL A 214 27.29 -31.11 -12.24
C VAL A 214 27.40 -32.63 -12.16
N THR A 215 26.36 -33.28 -11.72
CA THR A 215 26.24 -34.72 -11.61
C THR A 215 25.33 -35.25 -12.74
N VAL A 216 25.36 -36.56 -12.97
CA VAL A 216 24.43 -37.22 -13.94
C VAL A 216 22.97 -36.91 -13.57
N SER A 217 22.62 -36.86 -12.27
CA SER A 217 21.26 -36.50 -11.83
C SER A 217 20.92 -35.05 -12.19
N ASN A 218 21.89 -34.12 -12.08
CA ASN A 218 21.66 -32.73 -12.50
C ASN A 218 21.39 -32.59 -13.99
N ASP A 219 22.07 -33.41 -14.84
CA ASP A 219 21.84 -33.45 -16.29
C ASP A 219 20.45 -33.99 -16.62
N ILE A 220 20.03 -35.06 -15.94
CA ILE A 220 18.71 -35.66 -16.10
C ILE A 220 17.61 -34.65 -15.68
N MET A 221 17.75 -34.03 -14.53
CA MET A 221 16.80 -33.03 -14.05
C MET A 221 16.74 -31.80 -14.95
N PHE A 222 17.91 -31.30 -15.41
CA PHE A 222 17.94 -30.21 -16.38
C PHE A 222 17.14 -30.55 -17.64
N GLU A 223 17.36 -31.75 -18.20
CA GLU A 223 16.67 -32.19 -19.40
C GLU A 223 15.16 -32.37 -19.18
N GLY A 224 14.76 -32.94 -18.05
CA GLY A 224 13.34 -33.08 -17.68
C GLY A 224 12.63 -31.72 -17.52
N ILE A 225 13.27 -30.75 -16.84
CA ILE A 225 12.71 -29.38 -16.70
C ILE A 225 12.64 -28.71 -18.08
N ARG A 226 13.67 -28.83 -18.90
CA ARG A 226 13.70 -28.24 -20.23
C ARG A 226 12.57 -28.77 -21.11
N ARG A 227 12.34 -30.11 -21.12
CA ARG A 227 11.21 -30.72 -21.85
C ARG A 227 9.86 -30.24 -21.33
N ALA A 228 9.66 -30.20 -20.01
CA ALA A 228 8.45 -29.70 -19.43
C ALA A 228 8.21 -28.22 -19.81
N PHE A 229 9.25 -27.39 -19.77
CA PHE A 229 9.18 -25.98 -20.16
C PHE A 229 8.79 -25.76 -21.60
N GLU A 230 9.21 -26.66 -22.52
CA GLU A 230 8.81 -26.63 -23.92
C GLU A 230 7.35 -27.08 -24.13
N GLN A 231 6.89 -28.06 -23.34
CA GLN A 231 5.53 -28.62 -23.44
C GLN A 231 4.44 -27.71 -22.89
N ILE A 232 4.80 -26.76 -21.99
CA ILE A 232 3.85 -25.84 -21.34
C ILE A 232 4.13 -24.37 -21.71
N PRO A 233 4.01 -23.97 -23.00
CA PRO A 233 4.40 -22.63 -23.45
C PRO A 233 3.61 -21.49 -22.81
N ASP A 234 2.40 -21.75 -22.34
CA ASP A 234 1.45 -20.74 -21.87
C ASP A 234 1.52 -20.44 -20.36
N LYS A 235 2.31 -21.22 -19.62
CA LYS A 235 2.51 -21.01 -18.17
C LYS A 235 3.99 -20.84 -17.85
N PRO A 236 4.32 -19.90 -16.96
CA PRO A 236 5.71 -19.67 -16.55
C PRO A 236 6.21 -20.76 -15.60
N LEU A 237 7.47 -21.13 -15.77
CA LEU A 237 8.21 -22.06 -14.93
C LEU A 237 9.53 -21.41 -14.53
N ALA A 238 9.92 -21.53 -13.27
CA ALA A 238 11.21 -21.09 -12.76
C ALA A 238 11.89 -22.21 -11.96
N VAL A 239 13.22 -22.13 -11.86
CA VAL A 239 14.02 -23.01 -10.99
C VAL A 239 14.53 -22.20 -9.81
N MET A 240 14.60 -22.81 -8.62
CA MET A 240 15.16 -22.20 -7.42
C MET A 240 16.18 -23.12 -6.77
N SER A 241 17.33 -22.56 -6.37
CA SER A 241 18.27 -23.23 -5.50
C SER A 241 17.99 -22.89 -4.04
N PHE A 242 17.88 -23.89 -3.16
CA PHE A 242 17.62 -23.65 -1.73
C PHE A 242 18.82 -23.06 -0.99
N MET A 243 20.04 -23.26 -1.50
CA MET A 243 21.28 -22.76 -0.87
C MET A 243 22.18 -22.08 -1.91
N GLU A 244 22.76 -20.92 -1.53
CA GLU A 244 23.70 -20.20 -2.41
C GLU A 244 24.97 -21.02 -2.71
N ALA A 245 25.49 -21.71 -1.70
CA ALA A 245 26.67 -22.58 -1.85
C ALA A 245 26.44 -23.76 -2.80
N ALA A 246 25.18 -24.17 -3.02
CA ALA A 246 24.81 -25.25 -3.93
C ALA A 246 24.35 -24.73 -5.30
N ARG A 247 24.90 -23.60 -5.74
CA ARG A 247 24.51 -22.94 -6.98
C ARG A 247 25.61 -23.01 -8.04
N ASN A 248 25.67 -24.16 -8.70
CA ASN A 248 26.63 -24.38 -9.77
C ASN A 248 26.40 -23.40 -10.93
N LYS A 249 27.46 -22.63 -11.30
CA LYS A 249 27.38 -21.59 -12.31
C LYS A 249 27.07 -22.14 -13.70
N GLU A 250 27.66 -23.26 -14.08
CA GLU A 250 27.44 -23.89 -15.38
C GLU A 250 25.97 -24.32 -15.55
N LEU A 251 25.40 -24.96 -14.55
CA LEU A 251 24.00 -25.42 -14.61
C LEU A 251 23.03 -24.21 -14.61
N VAL A 252 23.33 -23.17 -13.85
CA VAL A 252 22.56 -21.91 -13.90
C VAL A 252 22.59 -21.28 -15.30
N GLU A 253 23.77 -21.24 -15.93
CA GLU A 253 23.92 -20.73 -17.30
C GLU A 253 23.14 -21.58 -18.32
N ARG A 254 23.12 -22.89 -18.17
CA ARG A 254 22.34 -23.80 -19.03
C ARG A 254 20.84 -23.51 -18.93
N PHE A 255 20.28 -23.37 -17.74
CA PHE A 255 18.87 -22.99 -17.57
C PHE A 255 18.57 -21.63 -18.19
N GLN A 256 19.42 -20.63 -17.94
CA GLN A 256 19.26 -19.29 -18.51
C GLN A 256 19.34 -19.28 -20.04
N ASN A 257 20.20 -20.08 -20.63
CA ASN A 257 20.31 -20.21 -22.08
C ASN A 257 19.08 -20.94 -22.69
N ALA A 258 18.44 -21.81 -21.92
CA ALA A 258 17.17 -22.43 -22.28
C ALA A 258 15.96 -21.50 -22.06
N GLY A 259 16.16 -20.27 -21.56
CA GLY A 259 15.09 -19.31 -21.26
C GLY A 259 14.34 -19.57 -19.97
N ILE A 260 14.88 -20.42 -19.08
CA ILE A 260 14.29 -20.79 -17.80
C ILE A 260 14.87 -19.89 -16.69
N PRO A 261 14.06 -19.08 -15.99
CA PRO A 261 14.51 -18.27 -14.87
C PRO A 261 15.11 -19.10 -13.74
N VAL A 262 16.24 -18.66 -13.18
CA VAL A 262 16.84 -19.28 -12.01
C VAL A 262 16.88 -18.29 -10.87
N LEU A 263 16.04 -18.52 -9.85
CA LEU A 263 16.00 -17.75 -8.62
C LEU A 263 17.18 -18.13 -7.72
N PRO A 264 17.72 -17.17 -6.92
CA PRO A 264 18.92 -17.43 -6.13
C PRO A 264 18.65 -18.39 -4.97
N THR A 265 18.20 -17.89 -3.85
CA THR A 265 17.93 -18.66 -2.62
C THR A 265 16.47 -18.50 -2.23
N THR A 266 16.03 -19.27 -1.23
CA THR A 266 14.66 -19.14 -0.69
C THR A 266 14.33 -17.70 -0.32
N LYS A 267 15.20 -17.00 0.41
CA LYS A 267 14.98 -15.61 0.83
C LYS A 267 14.65 -14.68 -0.36
N TYR A 268 15.53 -14.60 -1.34
CA TYR A 268 15.36 -13.69 -2.48
C TYR A 268 14.48 -14.27 -3.59
N GLY A 269 14.39 -15.60 -3.66
CA GLY A 269 13.48 -16.27 -4.60
C GLY A 269 12.03 -16.02 -4.22
N PHE A 270 11.66 -16.26 -2.97
CA PHE A 270 10.29 -16.02 -2.50
C PHE A 270 9.95 -14.52 -2.44
N ARG A 271 10.94 -13.66 -2.12
CA ARG A 271 10.72 -12.21 -2.22
C ARG A 271 10.41 -11.78 -3.65
N ALA A 272 11.11 -12.31 -4.64
CA ALA A 272 10.84 -12.03 -6.05
C ALA A 272 9.46 -12.57 -6.50
N LEU A 273 9.03 -13.73 -5.98
CA LEU A 273 7.68 -14.25 -6.22
C LEU A 273 6.60 -13.38 -5.58
N GLN A 274 6.83 -12.89 -4.36
CA GLN A 274 5.95 -11.93 -3.71
C GLN A 274 5.80 -10.66 -4.56
N HIS A 275 6.90 -10.09 -5.02
CA HIS A 275 6.87 -8.92 -5.91
C HIS A 275 6.13 -9.18 -7.23
N LEU A 276 6.29 -10.37 -7.80
CA LEU A 276 5.52 -10.79 -8.97
C LEU A 276 4.02 -10.88 -8.65
N GLN A 277 3.67 -11.46 -7.51
CA GLN A 277 2.29 -11.53 -7.02
C GLN A 277 1.68 -10.14 -6.87
N ASP A 278 2.37 -9.24 -6.16
CA ASP A 278 1.92 -7.87 -5.91
C ASP A 278 1.72 -7.12 -7.25
N PHE A 279 2.65 -7.30 -8.20
CA PHE A 279 2.53 -6.72 -9.54
C PHE A 279 1.30 -7.22 -10.32
N ILE A 280 0.99 -8.52 -10.23
CA ILE A 280 -0.18 -9.11 -10.88
C ILE A 280 -1.47 -8.62 -10.22
N LEU A 281 -1.50 -8.59 -8.90
CA LEU A 281 -2.68 -8.15 -8.13
C LEU A 281 -2.96 -6.66 -8.36
N HIS A 282 -1.93 -5.84 -8.49
CA HIS A 282 -2.10 -4.41 -8.80
C HIS A 282 -2.86 -4.20 -10.13
N ASP A 283 -2.64 -5.01 -11.15
CA ASP A 283 -3.36 -4.93 -12.44
C ASP A 283 -4.88 -5.18 -12.30
N THR A 284 -5.34 -5.73 -11.15
CA THR A 284 -6.76 -5.96 -10.85
C THR A 284 -7.43 -4.75 -10.19
N ILE A 285 -6.65 -3.79 -9.66
CA ILE A 285 -7.17 -2.57 -9.03
C ILE A 285 -7.31 -1.50 -10.12
N LYS A 286 -8.49 -0.91 -10.22
CA LYS A 286 -8.71 0.23 -11.13
C LYS A 286 -8.17 1.49 -10.45
N CYS A 287 -6.89 1.77 -10.64
CA CYS A 287 -6.26 2.94 -10.09
C CYS A 287 -6.55 4.21 -10.90
N GLU A 288 -6.68 5.34 -10.21
CA GLU A 288 -6.65 6.65 -10.82
C GLU A 288 -5.19 7.09 -11.00
N ALA A 289 -4.62 6.85 -12.18
CA ALA A 289 -3.21 7.01 -12.47
C ALA A 289 -2.77 8.47 -12.57
N ARG A 290 -2.98 9.25 -11.51
CA ARG A 290 -2.52 10.65 -11.39
C ARG A 290 -2.29 11.04 -9.94
N LEU A 291 -1.52 12.12 -9.74
CA LEU A 291 -1.25 12.75 -8.45
C LEU A 291 -1.78 14.19 -8.41
N ALA A 292 -1.95 14.73 -7.23
CA ALA A 292 -2.33 16.12 -7.02
C ALA A 292 -1.08 16.99 -6.77
N ILE A 293 -0.09 16.95 -7.65
CA ILE A 293 1.16 17.68 -7.47
C ILE A 293 0.87 19.18 -7.49
N PRO A 294 1.27 19.95 -6.45
CA PRO A 294 1.06 21.38 -6.38
C PRO A 294 2.08 22.13 -7.25
N GLU A 295 1.73 23.35 -7.68
CA GLU A 295 2.65 24.18 -8.45
C GLU A 295 3.67 24.90 -7.56
N ALA A 296 3.21 25.55 -6.50
CA ALA A 296 4.05 26.19 -5.49
C ALA A 296 3.25 26.45 -4.22
N HIS A 297 3.92 26.50 -3.08
CA HIS A 297 3.32 26.83 -1.80
C HIS A 297 4.02 28.01 -1.13
N SER A 298 3.22 28.83 -0.45
CA SER A 298 3.74 29.81 0.52
C SER A 298 4.38 29.10 1.70
N ALA A 299 5.43 29.69 2.27
CA ALA A 299 6.03 29.20 3.51
C ALA A 299 5.12 29.44 4.73
N ASN A 300 4.23 30.44 4.66
CA ASN A 300 3.34 30.81 5.73
C ASN A 300 2.07 30.00 5.70
N THR A 301 1.59 29.63 6.89
CA THR A 301 0.37 28.84 7.06
C THR A 301 -0.52 29.40 8.16
N ARG A 302 -1.83 29.18 8.01
CA ARG A 302 -2.85 29.57 8.98
C ARG A 302 -3.73 28.37 9.34
N ALA A 303 -3.87 28.09 10.63
CA ALA A 303 -4.87 27.16 11.12
C ALA A 303 -6.26 27.80 11.11
N LEU A 304 -7.24 27.04 10.70
CA LEU A 304 -8.66 27.40 10.79
C LEU A 304 -9.23 26.90 12.12
N SER A 305 -10.26 27.58 12.62
CA SER A 305 -11.04 27.05 13.74
C SER A 305 -11.85 25.81 13.31
N GLU A 306 -12.47 25.10 14.27
CA GLU A 306 -13.32 23.93 13.93
C GLU A 306 -14.48 24.33 13.03
N TYR A 307 -15.16 25.43 13.35
CA TYR A 307 -16.27 25.91 12.54
C TYR A 307 -15.82 26.31 11.13
N GLU A 308 -14.72 27.06 11.02
CA GLU A 308 -14.15 27.44 9.71
C GLU A 308 -13.73 26.21 8.88
N SER A 309 -13.13 25.21 9.53
CA SER A 309 -12.72 23.96 8.90
C SER A 309 -13.91 23.16 8.38
N LYS A 310 -14.94 23.00 9.20
CA LYS A 310 -16.19 22.33 8.80
C LYS A 310 -16.92 23.12 7.71
N LYS A 311 -16.93 24.44 7.80
CA LYS A 311 -17.52 25.29 6.75
C LYS A 311 -16.78 25.12 5.41
N LEU A 312 -15.45 25.09 5.43
CA LEU A 312 -14.63 24.81 4.25
C LEU A 312 -14.99 23.46 3.63
N LEU A 313 -15.18 22.42 4.42
CA LEU A 313 -15.60 21.10 3.97
C LEU A 313 -17.01 21.12 3.35
N ALA A 314 -17.99 21.74 4.05
CA ALA A 314 -19.37 21.86 3.59
C ALA A 314 -19.48 22.63 2.26
N ASP A 315 -18.79 23.77 2.16
CA ASP A 315 -18.77 24.61 0.95
C ASP A 315 -18.16 23.89 -0.26
N ASN A 316 -17.41 22.78 -0.02
CA ASN A 316 -16.82 21.94 -1.05
C ASN A 316 -17.50 20.57 -1.21
N GLY A 317 -18.69 20.38 -0.65
CA GLY A 317 -19.53 19.21 -0.85
C GLY A 317 -19.23 18.01 0.04
N VAL A 318 -18.39 18.17 1.08
CA VAL A 318 -18.17 17.15 2.12
C VAL A 318 -19.24 17.34 3.20
N PRO A 319 -20.09 16.32 3.46
CA PRO A 319 -21.19 16.46 4.42
C PRO A 319 -20.68 16.53 5.86
N VAL A 320 -20.95 17.64 6.54
CA VAL A 320 -20.60 17.89 7.94
C VAL A 320 -21.71 18.67 8.64
N ASP A 321 -21.83 18.47 9.96
CA ASP A 321 -22.67 19.31 10.80
C ASP A 321 -21.88 20.55 11.27
N LEU A 322 -22.33 21.73 10.85
CA LEU A 322 -21.70 23.00 11.21
C LEU A 322 -22.01 23.42 12.65
N GLY A 323 -23.21 23.12 13.13
CA GLY A 323 -23.68 23.66 14.41
C GLY A 323 -23.87 25.18 14.38
N TYR A 324 -23.86 25.79 15.57
CA TYR A 324 -24.05 27.24 15.79
C TYR A 324 -23.00 27.78 16.75
N ILE A 325 -22.52 29.00 16.55
CA ILE A 325 -21.59 29.68 17.45
C ILE A 325 -22.35 30.64 18.32
N ALA A 326 -22.45 30.34 19.63
CA ALA A 326 -23.07 31.20 20.62
C ALA A 326 -22.01 32.15 21.23
N LYS A 327 -22.32 33.43 21.20
CA LYS A 327 -21.48 34.51 21.81
C LYS A 327 -22.10 35.02 23.12
N THR A 328 -23.37 34.72 23.38
CA THR A 328 -24.14 35.14 24.56
C THR A 328 -24.99 33.99 25.09
N LYS A 329 -25.39 34.04 26.35
CA LYS A 329 -26.32 33.06 26.93
C LYS A 329 -27.70 33.07 26.24
N ALA A 330 -28.16 34.21 25.73
CA ALA A 330 -29.40 34.30 24.98
C ALA A 330 -29.31 33.45 23.69
N GLU A 331 -28.18 33.51 23.00
CA GLU A 331 -27.91 32.64 21.81
C GLU A 331 -27.76 31.18 22.21
N VAL A 332 -27.22 30.86 23.39
CA VAL A 332 -27.16 29.45 23.88
C VAL A 332 -28.58 28.89 23.99
N LYS A 333 -29.52 29.62 24.56
CA LYS A 333 -30.93 29.19 24.64
C LYS A 333 -31.54 28.99 23.26
N GLU A 334 -31.40 29.96 22.36
CA GLU A 334 -31.95 29.93 21.03
C GLU A 334 -31.40 28.71 20.24
N TYR A 335 -30.09 28.48 20.30
CA TYR A 335 -29.45 27.40 19.53
C TYR A 335 -29.68 26.03 20.16
N ALA A 336 -29.78 25.92 21.49
CA ALA A 336 -30.18 24.68 22.15
C ALA A 336 -31.60 24.22 21.77
N GLU A 337 -32.54 25.17 21.61
CA GLU A 337 -33.89 24.89 21.12
C GLU A 337 -33.90 24.40 19.66
N LYS A 338 -33.02 24.96 18.81
CA LYS A 338 -32.87 24.56 17.39
C LYS A 338 -32.20 23.19 17.22
N ILE A 339 -31.16 22.89 17.99
CA ILE A 339 -30.36 21.65 17.89
C ILE A 339 -31.09 20.49 18.56
N GLY A 340 -31.75 20.73 19.71
CA GLY A 340 -32.29 19.72 20.61
C GLY A 340 -31.20 19.03 21.45
N TYR A 341 -31.64 18.24 22.41
CA TYR A 341 -30.76 17.52 23.33
C TYR A 341 -30.62 16.03 22.96
N PRO A 342 -29.54 15.37 23.35
CA PRO A 342 -28.33 15.93 23.96
C PRO A 342 -27.48 16.69 22.93
N LEU A 343 -26.73 17.69 23.40
CA LEU A 343 -25.81 18.47 22.58
C LEU A 343 -24.38 18.47 23.15
N VAL A 344 -23.43 18.90 22.34
CA VAL A 344 -22.03 19.13 22.70
C VAL A 344 -21.72 20.62 22.56
N MET A 345 -20.92 21.16 23.49
CA MET A 345 -20.42 22.53 23.45
C MET A 345 -18.90 22.55 23.51
N LYS A 346 -18.30 23.36 22.63
CA LYS A 346 -16.85 23.43 22.46
C LYS A 346 -16.41 24.89 22.38
N VAL A 347 -15.25 25.22 22.94
CA VAL A 347 -14.64 26.54 22.70
C VAL A 347 -14.32 26.71 21.23
N GLU A 348 -14.69 27.84 20.65
CA GLU A 348 -14.40 28.20 19.27
C GLU A 348 -13.31 29.27 19.21
N SER A 349 -12.13 28.87 18.70
CA SER A 349 -10.93 29.71 18.66
C SER A 349 -9.95 29.20 17.62
N ASN A 350 -9.27 30.09 16.93
CA ASN A 350 -8.15 29.76 16.05
C ASN A 350 -6.84 29.55 16.83
N ASP A 351 -6.79 30.01 18.08
CA ASP A 351 -5.60 29.94 18.93
C ASP A 351 -5.60 28.69 19.85
N ILE A 352 -6.75 28.00 19.98
CA ILE A 352 -6.92 26.79 20.79
C ILE A 352 -7.23 25.61 19.90
N LEU A 353 -6.18 24.90 19.45
CA LEU A 353 -6.33 23.77 18.56
C LEU A 353 -6.72 22.47 19.30
N HIS A 354 -6.18 22.25 20.50
CA HIS A 354 -6.49 21.12 21.38
C HIS A 354 -7.45 21.51 22.49
N LYS A 355 -8.72 21.59 22.17
CA LYS A 355 -9.80 22.08 23.04
C LYS A 355 -9.94 21.28 24.34
N SER A 356 -9.72 19.98 24.30
CA SER A 356 -9.82 19.06 25.44
C SER A 356 -8.78 19.36 26.51
N ASP A 357 -7.56 19.75 26.11
CA ASP A 357 -6.44 20.01 27.04
C ASP A 357 -6.70 21.23 27.93
N VAL A 358 -7.48 22.19 27.43
CA VAL A 358 -7.89 23.38 28.17
C VAL A 358 -9.26 23.23 28.84
N GLY A 359 -9.85 22.05 28.87
CA GLY A 359 -11.21 21.84 29.39
C GLY A 359 -12.28 22.59 28.59
N GLY A 360 -12.02 22.84 27.31
CA GLY A 360 -12.86 23.57 26.37
C GLY A 360 -13.96 22.74 25.68
N VAL A 361 -14.21 21.52 26.12
CA VAL A 361 -15.24 20.63 25.54
C VAL A 361 -16.15 20.07 26.63
N MET A 362 -17.46 20.20 26.45
CA MET A 362 -18.49 19.64 27.31
C MET A 362 -19.46 18.78 26.50
N LEU A 363 -19.54 17.48 26.84
CA LEU A 363 -20.33 16.48 26.14
C LEU A 363 -21.64 16.18 26.90
N ASN A 364 -22.59 15.63 26.18
CA ASN A 364 -23.82 15.04 26.71
C ASN A 364 -24.66 16.03 27.57
N ILE A 365 -24.80 17.24 27.10
CA ILE A 365 -25.61 18.30 27.72
C ILE A 365 -27.08 18.02 27.42
N LYS A 366 -27.91 17.92 28.47
CA LYS A 366 -29.30 17.41 28.37
C LYS A 366 -30.38 18.44 28.69
N SER A 367 -30.00 19.64 29.19
CA SER A 367 -30.96 20.68 29.50
C SER A 367 -30.38 22.06 29.24
N LEU A 368 -31.24 23.11 29.26
CA LEU A 368 -30.82 24.50 29.10
C LEU A 368 -29.91 24.94 30.26
N GLU A 369 -30.25 24.57 31.49
CA GLU A 369 -29.44 24.90 32.66
C GLU A 369 -28.02 24.36 32.52
N GLN A 370 -27.88 23.09 32.09
CA GLN A 370 -26.56 22.49 31.82
C GLN A 370 -25.82 23.22 30.69
N ALA A 371 -26.51 23.69 29.66
CA ALA A 371 -25.90 24.42 28.56
C ALA A 371 -25.39 25.81 29.01
N GLU A 372 -26.15 26.51 29.83
CA GLU A 372 -25.73 27.82 30.41
C GLU A 372 -24.55 27.67 31.38
N GLU A 373 -24.53 26.63 32.22
CA GLU A 373 -23.40 26.28 33.07
C GLU A 373 -22.15 25.89 32.26
N ALA A 374 -22.33 25.09 31.20
CA ALA A 374 -21.25 24.69 30.29
C ALA A 374 -20.63 25.90 29.59
N TYR A 375 -21.47 26.85 29.14
CA TYR A 375 -21.01 28.10 28.52
C TYR A 375 -20.06 28.88 29.45
N ASP A 376 -20.47 29.12 30.70
CA ASP A 376 -19.65 29.83 31.68
C ASP A 376 -18.34 29.08 31.99
N LYS A 377 -18.45 27.75 32.16
CA LYS A 377 -17.32 26.91 32.52
C LYS A 377 -16.28 26.81 31.41
N ILE A 378 -16.71 26.65 30.15
CA ILE A 378 -15.81 26.63 29.01
C ILE A 378 -15.05 27.95 28.86
N LEU A 379 -15.75 29.09 29.01
CA LEU A 379 -15.10 30.41 28.95
C LEU A 379 -14.11 30.63 30.12
N ALA A 380 -14.47 30.21 31.34
CA ALA A 380 -13.58 30.29 32.49
C ALA A 380 -12.33 29.42 32.30
N ASN A 381 -12.49 28.18 31.82
CA ASN A 381 -11.38 27.27 31.53
C ASN A 381 -10.45 27.86 30.45
N ALA A 382 -11.01 28.38 29.35
CA ALA A 382 -10.24 29.02 28.30
C ALA A 382 -9.46 30.24 28.81
N ALA A 383 -10.08 31.09 29.63
CA ALA A 383 -9.39 32.25 30.24
C ALA A 383 -8.26 31.83 31.19
N GLN A 384 -8.41 30.71 31.90
CA GLN A 384 -7.40 30.19 32.81
C GLN A 384 -6.21 29.55 32.09
N HIS A 385 -6.46 28.69 31.08
CA HIS A 385 -5.42 27.88 30.47
C HIS A 385 -4.84 28.49 29.17
N ALA A 386 -5.57 29.42 28.54
CA ALA A 386 -5.16 30.12 27.32
C ALA A 386 -5.52 31.62 27.37
N PRO A 387 -4.97 32.42 28.35
CA PRO A 387 -5.40 33.78 28.62
C PRO A 387 -5.21 34.76 27.46
N ASN A 388 -4.34 34.46 26.52
CA ASN A 388 -4.07 35.29 25.34
C ASN A 388 -4.84 34.85 24.09
N ALA A 389 -5.60 33.75 24.17
CA ALA A 389 -6.33 33.22 23.01
C ALA A 389 -7.58 34.09 22.73
N LYS A 390 -7.80 34.36 21.46
CA LYS A 390 -9.01 35.03 20.99
C LYS A 390 -10.14 34.02 20.90
N ILE A 391 -11.17 34.18 21.74
CA ILE A 391 -12.36 33.34 21.74
C ILE A 391 -13.40 33.93 20.79
N ASN A 392 -13.82 33.15 19.78
CA ASN A 392 -14.82 33.54 18.81
C ASN A 392 -16.26 33.29 19.31
N GLY A 393 -16.42 32.42 20.33
CA GLY A 393 -17.67 31.99 20.92
C GLY A 393 -17.62 30.54 21.40
N ILE A 394 -18.77 29.94 21.60
CA ILE A 394 -18.93 28.52 21.94
C ILE A 394 -19.67 27.84 20.79
N LEU A 395 -19.03 26.88 20.17
CA LEU A 395 -19.63 26.03 19.14
C LEU A 395 -20.56 25.04 19.79
N MET A 396 -21.82 25.03 19.35
CA MET A 396 -22.89 24.16 19.82
C MET A 396 -23.31 23.21 18.68
N GLN A 397 -23.29 21.92 18.92
CA GLN A 397 -23.61 20.90 17.93
C GLN A 397 -24.47 19.79 18.55
N LYS A 398 -25.18 19.04 17.71
CA LYS A 398 -25.88 17.84 18.17
C LYS A 398 -24.87 16.79 18.64
N MET A 399 -25.14 16.15 19.78
CA MET A 399 -24.33 15.02 20.23
C MET A 399 -24.48 13.87 19.26
N LEU A 400 -23.38 13.44 18.66
CA LEU A 400 -23.33 12.29 17.76
C LEU A 400 -23.51 10.99 18.56
N LYS A 401 -24.13 9.99 17.95
CA LYS A 401 -24.19 8.62 18.50
C LYS A 401 -22.78 8.03 18.53
N ALA A 402 -22.56 7.11 19.45
CA ALA A 402 -21.34 6.30 19.43
C ALA A 402 -21.31 5.42 18.16
N GLY A 403 -20.17 5.33 17.54
CA GLY A 403 -19.89 4.52 16.37
C GLY A 403 -18.47 3.96 16.42
N THR A 404 -18.04 3.30 15.37
CA THR A 404 -16.62 2.93 15.23
C THR A 404 -15.81 4.19 14.95
N GLU A 405 -14.87 4.50 15.83
CA GLU A 405 -14.01 5.69 15.69
C GLU A 405 -12.93 5.45 14.64
N MET A 406 -12.89 6.32 13.64
CA MET A 406 -11.88 6.37 12.59
C MET A 406 -11.22 7.74 12.58
N ILE A 407 -10.05 7.80 11.97
CA ILE A 407 -9.33 9.04 11.67
C ILE A 407 -9.14 9.10 10.16
N ILE A 408 -9.41 10.27 9.58
CA ILE A 408 -9.00 10.61 8.22
C ILE A 408 -8.18 11.89 8.29
N GLY A 409 -6.93 11.80 7.85
CA GLY A 409 -5.99 12.91 7.79
C GLY A 409 -5.55 13.20 6.36
N LEU A 410 -5.19 14.45 6.10
CA LEU A 410 -4.52 14.87 4.87
C LEU A 410 -3.27 15.66 5.26
N ASN A 411 -2.17 15.39 4.58
CA ASN A 411 -0.94 16.18 4.69
C ASN A 411 -0.34 16.36 3.29
N SER A 412 -0.01 17.58 2.93
CA SER A 412 0.59 17.89 1.63
C SER A 412 2.09 17.59 1.65
N ASP A 413 2.51 16.58 0.88
CA ASP A 413 3.92 16.33 0.61
C ASP A 413 4.44 17.35 -0.40
N PRO A 414 5.63 17.96 -0.18
CA PRO A 414 6.15 19.01 -1.05
C PRO A 414 6.49 18.55 -2.47
N GLN A 415 6.64 17.25 -2.72
CA GLN A 415 6.94 16.69 -4.05
C GLN A 415 5.71 16.10 -4.73
N PHE A 416 4.88 15.37 -3.99
CA PHE A 416 3.79 14.57 -4.55
C PHE A 416 2.39 15.07 -4.17
N GLY A 417 2.31 16.16 -3.42
CA GLY A 417 1.04 16.78 -3.05
C GLY A 417 0.31 16.10 -1.90
N PRO A 418 -1.00 16.31 -1.78
CA PRO A 418 -1.79 15.81 -0.67
C PRO A 418 -1.81 14.28 -0.60
N MET A 419 -1.54 13.77 0.60
CA MET A 419 -1.58 12.36 0.97
C MET A 419 -2.73 12.15 1.93
N LEU A 420 -3.65 11.23 1.62
CA LEU A 420 -4.73 10.84 2.51
C LEU A 420 -4.29 9.69 3.40
N LEU A 421 -4.50 9.86 4.71
CA LEU A 421 -4.30 8.83 5.73
C LEU A 421 -5.66 8.40 6.26
N VAL A 422 -5.86 7.09 6.43
CA VAL A 422 -7.00 6.54 7.15
C VAL A 422 -6.51 5.53 8.18
N GLY A 423 -7.15 5.52 9.35
CA GLY A 423 -6.85 4.56 10.42
C GLY A 423 -7.97 4.45 11.44
N MET A 424 -7.89 3.44 12.30
CA MET A 424 -8.79 3.34 13.46
C MET A 424 -8.44 4.41 14.47
N GLY A 425 -9.46 5.05 15.06
CA GLY A 425 -9.30 6.08 16.08
C GLY A 425 -8.77 5.57 17.43
N GLY A 426 -8.48 6.51 18.33
CA GLY A 426 -8.02 6.21 19.70
C GLY A 426 -6.69 5.48 19.75
N VAL A 427 -6.56 4.55 20.68
CA VAL A 427 -5.31 3.78 20.94
C VAL A 427 -4.78 2.98 19.74
N PHE A 428 -5.62 2.67 18.76
CA PHE A 428 -5.20 1.92 17.59
C PHE A 428 -4.22 2.70 16.72
N VAL A 429 -4.46 3.98 16.47
CA VAL A 429 -3.51 4.82 15.72
C VAL A 429 -2.31 5.21 16.57
N GLU A 430 -2.54 5.60 17.81
CA GLU A 430 -1.47 6.12 18.68
C GLU A 430 -0.45 5.05 19.05
N VAL A 431 -0.92 3.85 19.42
CA VAL A 431 -0.06 2.76 19.93
C VAL A 431 0.32 1.78 18.84
N PHE A 432 -0.65 1.30 18.05
CA PHE A 432 -0.42 0.25 17.06
C PHE A 432 -0.01 0.78 15.68
N LYS A 433 -0.14 2.10 15.43
CA LYS A 433 0.19 2.75 14.15
C LYS A 433 -0.49 2.06 12.95
N ASP A 434 -1.73 1.62 13.17
CA ASP A 434 -2.53 0.94 12.14
C ASP A 434 -3.24 1.97 11.28
N ALA A 435 -2.53 2.44 10.27
CA ALA A 435 -3.01 3.44 9.31
C ALA A 435 -2.46 3.16 7.92
N ALA A 436 -3.27 3.43 6.91
CA ALA A 436 -2.91 3.40 5.51
C ALA A 436 -2.76 4.84 4.97
N LEU A 437 -1.74 5.05 4.12
CA LEU A 437 -1.44 6.33 3.49
C LEU A 437 -1.48 6.16 1.98
N TYR A 438 -2.16 7.06 1.27
CA TYR A 438 -2.26 6.99 -0.19
C TYR A 438 -2.32 8.38 -0.83
N PRO A 439 -1.75 8.59 -2.04
CA PRO A 439 -1.81 9.89 -2.71
C PRO A 439 -3.19 10.14 -3.30
N VAL A 440 -3.65 11.39 -3.22
CA VAL A 440 -4.88 11.82 -3.91
C VAL A 440 -4.62 12.13 -5.39
N PRO A 441 -5.63 12.00 -6.28
CA PRO A 441 -7.01 11.61 -6.00
C PRO A 441 -7.19 10.09 -5.81
N LEU A 442 -8.29 9.72 -5.14
CA LEU A 442 -8.70 8.34 -4.93
C LEU A 442 -10.01 8.07 -5.65
N ASN A 443 -10.15 6.87 -6.20
CA ASN A 443 -11.45 6.31 -6.55
C ASN A 443 -11.95 5.33 -5.47
N HIS A 444 -13.12 4.73 -5.68
CA HIS A 444 -13.74 3.79 -4.74
C HIS A 444 -12.92 2.53 -4.49
N ASP A 445 -12.34 1.95 -5.56
CA ASP A 445 -11.55 0.72 -5.47
C ASP A 445 -10.27 0.97 -4.65
N GLU A 446 -9.59 2.11 -4.86
CA GLU A 446 -8.43 2.53 -4.08
C GLU A 446 -8.76 2.83 -2.61
N ALA A 447 -9.88 3.50 -2.34
CA ALA A 447 -10.34 3.77 -0.97
C ALA A 447 -10.66 2.46 -0.21
N LEU A 448 -11.31 1.51 -0.87
CA LEU A 448 -11.57 0.18 -0.30
C LEU A 448 -10.26 -0.60 -0.06
N HIS A 449 -9.32 -0.54 -1.01
CA HIS A 449 -8.01 -1.16 -0.88
C HIS A 449 -7.25 -0.63 0.35
N MET A 450 -7.24 0.69 0.57
CA MET A 450 -6.66 1.32 1.76
C MET A 450 -7.26 0.78 3.06
N LEU A 451 -8.59 0.63 3.13
CA LEU A 451 -9.25 0.08 4.31
C LEU A 451 -8.88 -1.39 4.54
N GLN A 452 -8.81 -2.19 3.47
CA GLN A 452 -8.43 -3.61 3.55
C GLN A 452 -6.98 -3.83 3.99
N ALA A 453 -6.09 -2.86 3.74
CA ALA A 453 -4.70 -2.88 4.18
C ALA A 453 -4.54 -2.68 5.71
N LEU A 454 -5.57 -2.16 6.40
CA LEU A 454 -5.55 -2.02 7.85
C LEU A 454 -5.61 -3.39 8.54
N LYS A 455 -4.74 -3.62 9.52
CA LYS A 455 -4.77 -4.83 10.36
C LYS A 455 -6.11 -4.97 11.10
N SER A 456 -6.68 -3.83 11.46
CA SER A 456 -7.97 -3.70 12.15
C SER A 456 -9.19 -3.81 11.22
N PHE A 457 -9.02 -3.98 9.91
CA PHE A 457 -10.14 -4.07 8.95
C PHE A 457 -11.20 -5.11 9.35
N LYS A 458 -10.78 -6.21 9.98
CA LYS A 458 -11.69 -7.24 10.50
C LYS A 458 -12.72 -6.71 11.50
N LEU A 459 -12.40 -5.61 12.22
CA LEU A 459 -13.33 -4.96 13.15
C LEU A 459 -14.45 -4.23 12.40
N LEU A 460 -14.14 -3.66 11.24
CA LEU A 460 -15.12 -3.00 10.38
C LEU A 460 -16.10 -4.00 9.74
N ASN A 461 -15.68 -5.23 9.50
CA ASN A 461 -16.53 -6.29 8.95
C ASN A 461 -17.48 -6.95 9.98
N GLY A 462 -17.46 -6.46 11.23
CA GLY A 462 -18.22 -7.06 12.33
C GLY A 462 -17.39 -8.10 13.09
N TYR A 463 -17.23 -7.90 14.39
CA TYR A 463 -16.45 -8.77 15.25
C TYR A 463 -17.11 -8.94 16.61
N ARG A 464 -17.15 -10.19 17.13
CA ARG A 464 -17.72 -10.55 18.44
C ARG A 464 -19.14 -10.03 18.70
N GLY A 465 -20.01 -10.11 17.69
CA GLY A 465 -21.42 -9.71 17.81
C GLY A 465 -21.71 -8.24 17.50
N ASN A 466 -20.69 -7.42 17.22
CA ASN A 466 -20.91 -6.09 16.68
C ASN A 466 -21.32 -6.19 15.20
N PRO A 467 -22.30 -5.39 14.75
CA PRO A 467 -22.69 -5.36 13.35
C PRO A 467 -21.55 -4.82 12.47
N PRO A 468 -21.49 -5.20 11.18
CA PRO A 468 -20.59 -4.58 10.22
C PRO A 468 -20.79 -3.08 10.15
N ALA A 469 -19.69 -2.33 10.07
CA ALA A 469 -19.68 -0.89 9.84
C ALA A 469 -20.11 -0.57 8.39
N ASP A 470 -20.52 0.67 8.15
CA ASP A 470 -20.89 1.15 6.82
C ASP A 470 -19.65 1.49 5.99
N ILE A 471 -18.98 0.44 5.48
CA ILE A 471 -17.76 0.56 4.68
C ILE A 471 -18.02 1.34 3.39
N GLU A 472 -19.21 1.19 2.79
CA GLU A 472 -19.58 1.92 1.57
C GLU A 472 -19.65 3.43 1.81
N ALA A 473 -20.32 3.85 2.88
CA ALA A 473 -20.39 5.26 3.26
C ALA A 473 -19.00 5.82 3.67
N LEU A 474 -18.13 4.99 4.27
CA LEU A 474 -16.76 5.39 4.60
C LEU A 474 -15.92 5.59 3.35
N THR A 475 -15.98 4.67 2.38
CA THR A 475 -15.26 4.81 1.10
C THR A 475 -15.76 6.01 0.31
N ASP A 476 -17.07 6.24 0.25
CA ASP A 476 -17.68 7.45 -0.34
C ASP A 476 -17.15 8.74 0.30
N MET A 477 -17.03 8.76 1.62
CA MET A 477 -16.48 9.89 2.36
C MET A 477 -15.00 10.11 2.01
N MET A 478 -14.19 9.05 1.97
CA MET A 478 -12.78 9.12 1.59
C MET A 478 -12.59 9.68 0.18
N VAL A 479 -13.41 9.24 -0.78
CA VAL A 479 -13.39 9.77 -2.16
C VAL A 479 -13.74 11.26 -2.19
N LYS A 480 -14.80 11.69 -1.50
CA LYS A 480 -15.18 13.12 -1.42
C LYS A 480 -14.10 13.99 -0.80
N ILE A 481 -13.45 13.50 0.26
CA ILE A 481 -12.32 14.19 0.90
C ILE A 481 -11.12 14.26 -0.04
N SER A 482 -10.84 13.18 -0.75
CA SER A 482 -9.78 13.12 -1.76
C SER A 482 -10.02 14.12 -2.90
N ASP A 483 -11.24 14.18 -3.44
CA ASP A 483 -11.62 15.15 -4.47
C ASP A 483 -11.52 16.60 -3.96
N PHE A 484 -11.91 16.83 -2.72
CA PHE A 484 -11.72 18.12 -2.07
C PHE A 484 -10.23 18.49 -2.00
N ALA A 485 -9.38 17.58 -1.53
CA ALA A 485 -7.94 17.78 -1.43
C ALA A 485 -7.30 18.02 -2.81
N TYR A 486 -7.74 17.29 -3.84
CA TYR A 486 -7.28 17.49 -5.21
C TYR A 486 -7.58 18.90 -5.71
N ARG A 487 -8.80 19.41 -5.50
CA ARG A 487 -9.18 20.78 -5.88
C ARG A 487 -8.47 21.86 -5.06
N LYS A 488 -8.03 21.54 -3.85
CA LYS A 488 -7.37 22.47 -2.92
C LYS A 488 -5.86 22.21 -2.76
N LYS A 489 -5.27 21.43 -3.66
CA LYS A 489 -3.86 21.01 -3.59
C LYS A 489 -2.85 22.15 -3.40
N ASP A 490 -3.17 23.33 -3.94
CA ASP A 490 -2.29 24.50 -3.88
C ASP A 490 -2.52 25.38 -2.62
N THR A 491 -3.61 25.17 -1.89
CA THR A 491 -3.99 26.01 -0.74
C THR A 491 -4.15 25.24 0.57
N LEU A 492 -4.43 23.93 0.51
CA LEU A 492 -4.58 23.08 1.70
C LEU A 492 -3.25 22.44 2.07
N LYS A 493 -2.76 22.70 3.29
CA LYS A 493 -1.57 22.05 3.82
C LYS A 493 -1.90 20.78 4.59
N GLU A 494 -2.83 20.90 5.54
CA GLU A 494 -3.21 19.79 6.42
C GLU A 494 -4.71 19.80 6.66
N LEU A 495 -5.29 18.62 6.84
CA LEU A 495 -6.66 18.43 7.34
C LEU A 495 -6.66 17.22 8.26
N ASP A 496 -7.21 17.37 9.45
CA ASP A 496 -7.44 16.29 10.41
C ASP A 496 -8.92 16.20 10.75
N MET A 497 -9.49 15.02 10.58
CA MET A 497 -10.87 14.69 10.98
C MET A 497 -10.80 13.57 12.01
N ASN A 498 -10.85 13.95 13.28
CA ASN A 498 -10.62 13.05 14.40
C ASN A 498 -11.48 13.46 15.63
N PRO A 499 -12.46 12.63 16.03
CA PRO A 499 -12.88 11.40 15.38
C PRO A 499 -13.87 11.59 14.21
N LEU A 500 -13.87 10.61 13.30
CA LEU A 500 -14.94 10.34 12.39
C LEU A 500 -15.64 9.07 12.87
N PHE A 501 -16.96 9.10 13.05
CA PHE A 501 -17.75 7.93 13.46
C PHE A 501 -18.30 7.20 12.25
N VAL A 502 -18.07 5.89 12.19
CA VAL A 502 -18.69 4.99 11.22
C VAL A 502 -19.77 4.20 11.93
N TYR A 503 -20.99 4.30 11.46
CA TYR A 503 -22.15 3.61 12.02
C TYR A 503 -22.35 2.23 11.41
N PRO A 504 -23.31 1.42 11.92
CA PRO A 504 -23.67 0.17 11.29
C PRO A 504 -24.09 0.35 9.83
N LYS A 505 -23.93 -0.70 9.02
CA LYS A 505 -24.22 -0.69 7.59
C LYS A 505 -25.60 -0.06 7.27
N GLY A 506 -25.60 0.95 6.41
CA GLY A 506 -26.76 1.73 5.99
C GLY A 506 -27.07 2.94 6.88
N GLU A 507 -26.33 3.18 7.97
CA GLU A 507 -26.50 4.35 8.85
C GLU A 507 -25.50 5.47 8.56
N GLY A 508 -24.52 5.25 7.69
CA GLY A 508 -23.58 6.26 7.22
C GLY A 508 -22.40 6.54 8.14
N VAL A 509 -21.81 7.72 7.95
CA VAL A 509 -20.65 8.25 8.71
C VAL A 509 -20.91 9.68 9.16
N ALA A 510 -20.22 10.12 10.23
CA ALA A 510 -20.29 11.50 10.71
C ALA A 510 -18.93 12.02 11.20
N ILE A 511 -18.55 13.22 10.79
CA ILE A 511 -17.33 13.92 11.23
C ILE A 511 -17.64 14.68 12.52
N ALA A 512 -17.01 14.30 13.65
CA ALA A 512 -17.22 14.93 14.94
C ALA A 512 -16.37 16.19 15.11
N ASP A 513 -15.11 16.15 14.67
CA ASP A 513 -14.20 17.31 14.72
C ASP A 513 -13.41 17.42 13.42
N ALA A 514 -13.02 18.63 13.04
CA ALA A 514 -12.20 18.89 11.88
C ALA A 514 -11.28 20.09 12.12
N LEU A 515 -10.01 19.93 11.74
CA LEU A 515 -9.00 21.00 11.80
C LEU A 515 -8.30 21.09 10.44
N ALA A 516 -8.35 22.23 9.79
CA ALA A 516 -7.64 22.49 8.55
C ALA A 516 -6.54 23.55 8.75
N VAL A 517 -5.41 23.34 8.08
CA VAL A 517 -4.31 24.30 7.97
C VAL A 517 -4.17 24.68 6.50
N MET A 518 -4.23 25.98 6.23
CA MET A 518 -4.14 26.52 4.86
C MET A 518 -2.80 27.20 4.64
N TYR A 519 -2.26 27.10 3.44
CA TYR A 519 -1.20 28.00 2.99
C TYR A 519 -1.76 29.43 2.83
N GLU A 520 -1.00 30.43 3.27
CA GLU A 520 -1.39 31.82 3.06
C GLU A 520 -1.01 32.27 1.63
N GLU A 521 -1.88 33.03 0.99
CA GLU A 521 -1.52 33.65 -0.30
C GLU A 521 -0.42 34.68 -0.06
N GLU A 522 0.63 34.64 -0.88
CA GLU A 522 1.61 35.72 -0.91
C GLU A 522 0.92 37.01 -1.41
N LYS A 523 0.91 38.05 -0.54
CA LYS A 523 0.32 39.36 -0.85
C LYS A 523 1.18 40.13 -1.83
#